data_dd44e2d6b24c86f375b2db877e8f3719
#
_entry.id   dd44e2d6b24c86f375b2db877e8f3719
#
_cell.length_a   1.000
_cell.length_b   1.000
_cell.length_c   1.000
_cell.angle_alpha   90.00
_cell.angle_beta   90.00
_cell.angle_gamma   90.00
#
_symmetry.space_group_name_H-M   'P 1'
#
loop_
_entity.id
_entity.type
_entity.pdbx_description
1 polymer ?
#
loop_
_entity_poly.entity_id
_entity_poly.type
_entity_poly.pdbx_seq_one_letter_code
_entity_poly.pdbx_strand_id
1 'polypeptide(L)'
;MEKKFRLLKAEEIDCRVNQIEKNWCSLLLYKDARCDMNILDETVGPENWDRDHKELKGNIYCGVSIYDKDKDDWTTKWDAGKESYAESEKGEASDSFKRACVNWGIGRELYTSPTIFIKPRTDMGTQATPEFYEYKNGKCATKTRFNVEYIDYDENRNIKDLIIRDNKGHIRFSQTTRETGLKLQKIHQEMKDLIAKAESQDDNFDREKMYQNYGVLSDAEMTTKQMENAIEILKKKLEVK
;
A
#
# COMPACT_ATOMS: atom_id res chain seq x y z
N MET A 1 -1.38 7.73 -29.69
CA MET A 1 -2.31 7.77 -28.53
C MET A 1 -1.49 7.88 -27.25
N GLU A 2 -1.78 8.83 -26.36
CA GLU A 2 -1.02 8.98 -25.10
C GLU A 2 -1.25 7.75 -24.22
N LYS A 3 -0.18 6.98 -23.95
CA LYS A 3 -0.26 5.77 -23.10
C LYS A 3 -0.39 6.21 -21.65
N LYS A 4 -1.56 6.01 -21.05
CA LYS A 4 -1.83 6.38 -19.65
C LYS A 4 -1.77 5.12 -18.78
N PHE A 5 -0.69 4.97 -18.02
CA PHE A 5 -0.57 3.91 -17.03
C PHE A 5 -1.53 4.15 -15.86
N ARG A 6 -2.11 3.08 -15.30
CA ARG A 6 -2.98 3.17 -14.13
C ARG A 6 -2.21 3.63 -12.88
N LEU A 7 -2.95 4.09 -11.90
CA LEU A 7 -2.44 4.39 -10.56
C LEU A 7 -2.22 3.09 -9.78
N LEU A 8 -1.38 3.16 -8.74
CA LEU A 8 -1.12 2.05 -7.83
C LEU A 8 -2.34 1.75 -6.97
N LYS A 9 -2.58 0.48 -6.69
CA LYS A 9 -3.56 0.02 -5.71
C LYS A 9 -2.92 -0.04 -4.32
N ALA A 10 -3.74 -0.02 -3.26
CA ALA A 10 -3.26 -0.08 -1.88
C ALA A 10 -2.33 -1.29 -1.62
N GLU A 11 -2.69 -2.47 -2.15
CA GLU A 11 -1.93 -3.72 -2.02
C GLU A 11 -0.59 -3.74 -2.79
N GLU A 12 -0.35 -2.78 -3.67
CA GLU A 12 0.89 -2.62 -4.44
C GLU A 12 1.87 -1.65 -3.80
N ILE A 13 1.47 -1.04 -2.69
CA ILE A 13 2.25 -0.02 -1.99
C ILE A 13 2.69 -0.56 -0.63
N ASP A 14 3.98 -0.66 -0.47
CA ASP A 14 4.62 -1.02 0.79
C ASP A 14 4.96 0.21 1.64
N CYS A 15 4.95 0.04 2.97
CA CYS A 15 5.38 1.05 3.92
C CYS A 15 6.75 0.67 4.50
N ARG A 16 7.75 1.53 4.31
CA ARG A 16 9.08 1.35 4.88
C ARG A 16 9.35 2.37 5.97
N VAL A 17 9.84 1.92 7.13
CA VAL A 17 10.38 2.83 8.15
C VAL A 17 11.61 3.53 7.58
N ASN A 18 11.55 4.85 7.49
CA ASN A 18 12.64 5.69 6.98
C ASN A 18 13.54 6.18 8.12
N GLN A 19 12.93 6.76 9.16
CA GLN A 19 13.61 7.19 10.38
C GLN A 19 12.83 6.67 11.57
N ILE A 20 13.53 6.34 12.65
CA ILE A 20 12.89 5.86 13.89
C ILE A 20 13.65 6.35 15.10
N GLU A 21 12.90 6.86 16.08
CA GLU A 21 13.32 7.26 17.41
C GLU A 21 12.46 6.55 18.46
N LYS A 22 12.75 6.73 19.74
CA LYS A 22 11.99 6.11 20.84
C LYS A 22 10.50 6.47 20.83
N ASN A 23 10.13 7.65 20.38
CA ASN A 23 8.80 8.23 20.48
C ASN A 23 8.11 8.53 19.14
N TRP A 24 8.75 8.24 18.02
CA TRP A 24 8.18 8.36 16.69
C TRP A 24 8.96 7.59 15.63
N CYS A 25 8.31 7.28 14.52
CA CYS A 25 8.99 6.92 13.28
C CYS A 25 8.32 7.62 12.09
N SER A 26 9.07 7.78 11.00
CA SER A 26 8.52 8.21 9.72
C SER A 26 8.46 7.03 8.75
N LEU A 27 7.44 7.03 7.90
CA LEU A 27 7.29 6.03 6.84
C LEU A 27 7.49 6.65 5.47
N LEU A 28 8.05 5.85 4.55
CA LEU A 28 8.04 6.10 3.12
C LEU A 28 7.17 5.05 2.44
N LEU A 29 6.38 5.49 1.48
CA LEU A 29 5.66 4.61 0.57
C LEU A 29 6.58 4.22 -0.59
N TYR A 30 6.58 2.95 -0.95
CA TYR A 30 7.35 2.46 -2.09
C TYR A 30 6.62 1.30 -2.78
N LYS A 31 7.08 0.89 -3.94
CA LYS A 31 6.56 -0.24 -4.70
C LYS A 31 7.67 -1.23 -5.04
N ASP A 32 7.30 -2.50 -5.18
CA ASP A 32 8.18 -3.54 -5.70
C ASP A 32 8.35 -3.39 -7.23
N ALA A 33 9.50 -3.77 -7.76
CA ALA A 33 9.77 -3.73 -9.20
C ALA A 33 8.82 -4.62 -10.02
N ARG A 34 8.27 -5.68 -9.42
CA ARG A 34 7.26 -6.54 -10.07
C ARG A 34 5.94 -5.81 -10.32
N CYS A 35 5.61 -4.85 -9.46
CA CYS A 35 4.46 -3.99 -9.69
C CYS A 35 4.62 -3.19 -11.01
N ASP A 36 5.82 -2.65 -11.26
CA ASP A 36 6.12 -1.96 -12.51
C ASP A 36 5.98 -2.87 -13.73
N MET A 37 6.52 -4.10 -13.64
CA MET A 37 6.41 -5.09 -14.72
C MET A 37 4.94 -5.41 -15.01
N ASN A 38 4.14 -5.68 -13.99
CA ASN A 38 2.71 -5.98 -14.15
C ASN A 38 1.97 -4.82 -14.83
N ILE A 39 2.25 -3.57 -14.45
CA ILE A 39 1.62 -2.38 -15.03
C ILE A 39 2.04 -2.19 -16.50
N LEU A 40 3.30 -2.48 -16.82
CA LEU A 40 3.79 -2.48 -18.20
C LEU A 40 3.09 -3.56 -19.03
N ASP A 41 3.05 -4.81 -18.54
CA ASP A 41 2.37 -5.93 -19.20
C ASP A 41 0.88 -5.63 -19.42
N GLU A 42 0.18 -5.11 -18.40
CA GLU A 42 -1.23 -4.74 -18.49
C GLU A 42 -1.49 -3.64 -19.53
N THR A 43 -0.57 -2.67 -19.66
CA THR A 43 -0.82 -1.46 -20.45
C THR A 43 -0.36 -1.60 -21.90
N VAL A 44 0.77 -2.23 -22.14
CA VAL A 44 1.38 -2.28 -23.46
C VAL A 44 1.54 -3.70 -24.00
N GLY A 45 1.43 -4.72 -23.15
CA GLY A 45 1.72 -6.13 -23.46
C GLY A 45 3.19 -6.46 -23.22
N PRO A 46 3.51 -7.69 -22.74
CA PRO A 46 4.86 -8.09 -22.38
C PRO A 46 5.85 -8.05 -23.55
N GLU A 47 5.36 -8.16 -24.79
CA GLU A 47 6.15 -8.12 -26.02
C GLU A 47 6.46 -6.70 -26.53
N ASN A 48 5.81 -5.68 -25.95
CA ASN A 48 5.92 -4.29 -26.40
C ASN A 48 6.71 -3.40 -25.43
N TRP A 49 7.40 -3.99 -24.46
CA TRP A 49 8.35 -3.28 -23.62
C TRP A 49 9.60 -4.12 -23.38
N ASP A 50 10.71 -3.45 -23.10
CA ASP A 50 11.99 -4.09 -22.80
C ASP A 50 12.77 -3.23 -21.81
N ARG A 51 13.76 -3.81 -21.14
CA ARG A 51 14.69 -3.09 -20.25
C ARG A 51 16.13 -3.50 -20.54
N ASP A 52 16.99 -2.51 -20.51
CA ASP A 52 18.42 -2.68 -20.61
C ASP A 52 19.14 -1.97 -19.46
N HIS A 53 20.29 -2.49 -19.03
CA HIS A 53 21.09 -1.88 -17.98
C HIS A 53 22.46 -1.52 -18.54
N LYS A 54 22.94 -0.31 -18.20
CA LYS A 54 24.26 0.17 -18.58
C LYS A 54 24.96 0.75 -17.36
N GLU A 55 26.24 0.41 -17.22
CA GLU A 55 27.09 1.09 -16.28
C GLU A 55 27.64 2.37 -16.91
N LEU A 56 27.50 3.50 -16.20
CA LEU A 56 28.06 4.78 -16.60
C LEU A 56 28.64 5.48 -15.36
N LYS A 57 29.95 5.72 -15.37
CA LYS A 57 30.67 6.37 -14.26
C LYS A 57 30.46 5.68 -12.90
N GLY A 58 30.44 4.34 -12.88
CA GLY A 58 30.26 3.56 -11.67
C GLY A 58 28.81 3.49 -11.15
N ASN A 59 27.83 4.00 -11.87
CA ASN A 59 26.41 3.87 -11.52
C ASN A 59 25.67 3.01 -12.55
N ILE A 60 24.72 2.22 -12.09
CA ILE A 60 23.85 1.41 -12.94
C ILE A 60 22.65 2.26 -13.40
N TYR A 61 22.52 2.39 -14.71
CA TYR A 61 21.37 3.00 -15.36
C TYR A 61 20.47 1.92 -15.92
N CYS A 62 19.15 2.06 -15.78
CA CYS A 62 18.17 1.25 -16.49
C CYS A 62 17.45 2.10 -17.55
N GLY A 63 17.39 1.58 -18.78
CA GLY A 63 16.52 2.07 -19.82
C GLY A 63 15.29 1.19 -19.93
N VAL A 64 14.09 1.77 -19.83
CA VAL A 64 12.83 1.10 -20.12
C VAL A 64 12.35 1.59 -21.47
N SER A 65 12.28 0.66 -22.42
CA SER A 65 11.85 0.91 -23.80
C SER A 65 10.41 0.46 -24.00
N ILE A 66 9.63 1.25 -24.68
CA ILE A 66 8.25 0.91 -25.06
C ILE A 66 8.07 1.14 -26.55
N TYR A 67 7.50 0.14 -27.23
CA TYR A 67 7.21 0.20 -28.65
C TYR A 67 6.02 1.11 -28.94
N ASP A 68 6.19 2.05 -29.83
CA ASP A 68 5.15 2.96 -30.32
C ASP A 68 4.66 2.51 -31.70
N LYS A 69 3.49 1.86 -31.72
CA LYS A 69 2.89 1.34 -32.97
C LYS A 69 2.56 2.42 -34.00
N ASP A 70 2.30 3.65 -33.55
CA ASP A 70 1.96 4.75 -34.43
C ASP A 70 3.22 5.28 -35.16
N LYS A 71 4.39 5.13 -34.53
CA LYS A 71 5.69 5.58 -35.08
C LYS A 71 6.53 4.42 -35.67
N ASP A 72 6.12 3.18 -35.41
CA ASP A 72 6.88 1.97 -35.74
C ASP A 72 8.32 2.00 -35.17
N ASP A 73 8.46 2.48 -33.92
CA ASP A 73 9.76 2.71 -33.29
C ASP A 73 9.70 2.54 -31.77
N TRP A 74 10.85 2.28 -31.16
CA TRP A 74 11.04 2.16 -29.71
C TRP A 74 11.42 3.50 -29.09
N THR A 75 10.73 3.87 -28.05
CA THR A 75 11.10 5.00 -27.20
C THR A 75 11.67 4.50 -25.87
N THR A 76 12.86 4.96 -25.49
CA THR A 76 13.55 4.57 -24.26
C THR A 76 13.68 5.73 -23.30
N LYS A 77 13.36 5.51 -22.02
CA LYS A 77 13.61 6.46 -20.94
C LYS A 77 14.55 5.84 -19.91
N TRP A 78 15.60 6.57 -19.57
CA TRP A 78 16.67 6.14 -18.69
C TRP A 78 16.61 6.81 -17.33
N ASP A 79 17.02 6.07 -16.27
CA ASP A 79 17.31 6.65 -14.95
C ASP A 79 18.38 5.83 -14.24
N ALA A 80 19.07 6.47 -13.28
CA ALA A 80 20.12 5.87 -12.47
C ALA A 80 19.55 5.30 -11.17
N GLY A 81 20.07 4.16 -10.73
CA GLY A 81 19.85 3.63 -9.39
C GLY A 81 20.70 4.34 -8.34
N LYS A 82 20.39 4.09 -7.08
CA LYS A 82 21.22 4.41 -5.94
C LYS A 82 21.68 3.11 -5.28
N GLU A 83 22.95 3.04 -4.91
CA GLU A 83 23.48 1.91 -4.14
C GLU A 83 22.68 1.71 -2.84
N SER A 84 22.39 0.45 -2.54
CA SER A 84 21.77 0.02 -1.29
C SER A 84 22.84 -0.53 -0.36
N TYR A 85 22.83 -0.17 0.92
CA TYR A 85 23.80 -0.63 1.92
C TYR A 85 23.81 -2.15 2.18
N ALA A 86 22.75 -2.87 1.79
CA ALA A 86 22.57 -4.28 2.15
C ALA A 86 22.83 -5.28 1.01
N GLU A 87 22.57 -4.89 -0.25
CA GLU A 87 22.82 -5.69 -1.46
C GLU A 87 23.08 -4.69 -2.60
N SER A 88 24.32 -4.17 -2.72
CA SER A 88 24.59 -2.98 -3.52
C SER A 88 24.17 -3.11 -4.99
N GLU A 89 24.67 -4.11 -5.72
CA GLU A 89 24.44 -4.23 -7.17
C GLU A 89 22.99 -4.59 -7.52
N LYS A 90 22.40 -5.59 -6.83
CA LYS A 90 21.02 -6.02 -7.08
C LYS A 90 20.02 -4.94 -6.67
N GLY A 91 20.31 -4.24 -5.57
CA GLY A 91 19.51 -3.11 -5.09
C GLY A 91 19.52 -1.95 -6.07
N GLU A 92 20.69 -1.60 -6.60
CA GLU A 92 20.89 -0.52 -7.56
C GLU A 92 20.20 -0.81 -8.90
N ALA A 93 20.34 -2.02 -9.44
CA ALA A 93 19.65 -2.43 -10.67
C ALA A 93 18.13 -2.39 -10.53
N SER A 94 17.58 -2.85 -9.40
CA SER A 94 16.15 -2.76 -9.13
C SER A 94 15.67 -1.32 -8.94
N ASP A 95 16.46 -0.47 -8.29
CA ASP A 95 16.14 0.94 -8.08
C ASP A 95 16.16 1.71 -9.40
N SER A 96 17.18 1.50 -10.25
CA SER A 96 17.27 2.14 -11.57
C SER A 96 16.06 1.80 -12.46
N PHE A 97 15.60 0.54 -12.44
CA PHE A 97 14.41 0.12 -13.17
C PHE A 97 13.15 0.83 -12.68
N LYS A 98 12.89 0.84 -11.36
CA LYS A 98 11.73 1.53 -10.78
C LYS A 98 11.73 3.03 -11.12
N ARG A 99 12.90 3.68 -11.11
CA ARG A 99 13.05 5.09 -11.46
C ARG A 99 12.82 5.35 -12.95
N ALA A 100 13.31 4.46 -13.82
CA ALA A 100 13.02 4.54 -15.25
C ALA A 100 11.51 4.40 -15.53
N CYS A 101 10.80 3.54 -14.78
CA CYS A 101 9.34 3.42 -14.85
C CYS A 101 8.62 4.70 -14.37
N VAL A 102 9.15 5.42 -13.37
CA VAL A 102 8.62 6.74 -12.96
C VAL A 102 8.69 7.76 -14.11
N ASN A 103 9.73 7.70 -14.96
CA ASN A 103 9.83 8.55 -16.15
C ASN A 103 8.72 8.25 -17.18
N TRP A 104 8.17 7.05 -17.16
CA TRP A 104 6.98 6.67 -17.93
C TRP A 104 5.65 7.02 -17.25
N GLY A 105 5.69 7.44 -15.98
CA GLY A 105 4.52 7.83 -15.19
C GLY A 105 3.96 6.71 -14.31
N ILE A 106 4.68 5.60 -14.14
CA ILE A 106 4.28 4.48 -13.27
C ILE A 106 4.77 4.74 -11.85
N GLY A 107 3.85 4.80 -10.89
CA GLY A 107 4.17 5.04 -9.48
C GLY A 107 4.67 6.46 -9.16
N ARG A 108 4.48 7.41 -10.08
CA ARG A 108 4.85 8.82 -9.87
C ARG A 108 4.06 9.46 -8.74
N GLU A 109 2.84 9.00 -8.50
CA GLU A 109 1.96 9.41 -7.41
C GLU A 109 2.58 9.24 -6.02
N LEU A 110 3.49 8.29 -5.82
CA LEU A 110 4.17 8.09 -4.53
C LEU A 110 5.00 9.32 -4.09
N TYR A 111 5.44 10.15 -5.02
CA TYR A 111 6.15 11.39 -4.72
C TYR A 111 5.24 12.50 -4.17
N THR A 112 3.93 12.29 -4.21
CA THR A 112 2.93 13.20 -3.62
C THR A 112 2.47 12.75 -2.23
N SER A 113 3.13 11.72 -1.67
CA SER A 113 2.83 11.21 -0.34
C SER A 113 2.95 12.31 0.72
N PRO A 114 1.98 12.43 1.63
CA PRO A 114 2.14 13.29 2.78
C PRO A 114 3.28 12.78 3.67
N THR A 115 3.79 13.64 4.54
CA THR A 115 4.74 13.21 5.56
C THR A 115 4.02 12.32 6.57
N ILE A 116 4.44 11.05 6.68
CA ILE A 116 3.79 10.06 7.53
C ILE A 116 4.60 9.90 8.81
N PHE A 117 4.06 10.39 9.92
CA PHE A 117 4.63 10.19 11.25
C PHE A 117 3.76 9.24 12.08
N ILE A 118 4.40 8.24 12.69
CA ILE A 118 3.78 7.25 13.56
C ILE A 118 4.33 7.41 14.97
N LYS A 119 3.44 7.52 15.96
CA LYS A 119 3.80 7.45 17.37
C LYS A 119 3.72 6.00 17.87
N PRO A 120 4.56 5.57 18.83
CA PRO A 120 4.42 4.27 19.44
C PRO A 120 3.08 4.15 20.17
N ARG A 121 2.54 2.95 20.21
CA ARG A 121 1.33 2.65 20.98
C ARG A 121 1.66 2.57 22.46
N THR A 122 0.81 3.16 23.28
CA THR A 122 0.93 3.20 24.75
C THR A 122 0.00 2.20 25.44
N ASP A 123 -0.93 1.58 24.72
CA ASP A 123 -1.97 0.68 25.21
C ASP A 123 -1.52 -0.79 25.33
N MET A 124 -0.22 -1.07 25.20
CA MET A 124 0.33 -2.44 25.21
C MET A 124 0.52 -3.03 26.61
N GLY A 125 0.06 -2.38 27.67
CA GLY A 125 0.22 -2.82 29.06
C GLY A 125 1.64 -2.61 29.61
N THR A 126 1.76 -2.60 30.94
CA THR A 126 3.02 -2.26 31.65
C THR A 126 4.14 -3.31 31.53
N GLN A 127 3.86 -4.51 31.03
CA GLN A 127 4.83 -5.60 30.87
C GLN A 127 5.25 -5.87 29.41
N ALA A 128 4.69 -5.14 28.45
CA ALA A 128 5.01 -5.35 27.04
C ALA A 128 6.33 -4.66 26.65
N THR A 129 7.10 -5.31 25.80
CA THR A 129 8.27 -4.66 25.16
C THR A 129 7.79 -3.41 24.42
N PRO A 130 8.46 -2.26 24.59
CA PRO A 130 8.09 -1.05 23.87
C PRO A 130 8.02 -1.32 22.37
N GLU A 131 7.02 -0.74 21.70
CA GLU A 131 6.85 -0.91 20.25
C GLU A 131 8.08 -0.40 19.49
N PHE A 132 8.62 0.76 19.93
CA PHE A 132 9.87 1.31 19.44
C PHE A 132 10.91 1.13 20.55
N TYR A 133 11.97 0.40 20.26
CA TYR A 133 13.00 0.04 21.23
C TYR A 133 14.37 0.45 20.74
N GLU A 134 15.25 0.72 21.69
CA GLU A 134 16.63 1.11 21.42
C GLU A 134 17.58 -0.05 21.70
N TYR A 135 18.45 -0.34 20.77
CA TYR A 135 19.56 -1.27 20.95
C TYR A 135 20.69 -0.64 21.81
N LYS A 136 21.57 -1.49 22.34
CA LYS A 136 22.75 -1.05 23.13
C LYS A 136 23.67 -0.07 22.38
N ASN A 137 23.63 -0.05 21.05
CA ASN A 137 24.41 0.85 20.20
C ASN A 137 23.68 2.18 19.90
N GLY A 138 22.57 2.47 20.57
CA GLY A 138 21.80 3.70 20.39
C GLY A 138 20.85 3.72 19.19
N LYS A 139 20.83 2.65 18.36
CA LYS A 139 19.90 2.58 17.21
C LYS A 139 18.51 2.16 17.67
N CYS A 140 17.51 2.90 17.21
CA CYS A 140 16.10 2.54 17.43
C CYS A 140 15.61 1.58 16.34
N ALA A 141 14.63 0.72 16.70
CA ALA A 141 13.99 -0.21 15.78
C ALA A 141 12.55 -0.53 16.22
N THR A 142 11.80 -1.14 15.34
CA THR A 142 10.48 -1.71 15.61
C THR A 142 10.30 -3.03 14.86
N LYS A 143 9.48 -3.92 15.43
CA LYS A 143 9.00 -5.16 14.75
C LYS A 143 7.63 -4.94 14.12
N THR A 144 6.99 -3.80 14.37
CA THR A 144 5.71 -3.45 13.77
C THR A 144 5.89 -3.25 12.26
N ARG A 145 5.02 -3.89 11.49
CA ARG A 145 4.91 -3.71 10.05
C ARG A 145 3.72 -2.83 9.75
N PHE A 146 3.82 -2.02 8.74
CA PHE A 146 2.78 -1.08 8.33
C PHE A 146 2.39 -1.39 6.88
N ASN A 147 1.10 -1.31 6.59
CA ASN A 147 0.54 -1.55 5.27
C ASN A 147 -0.44 -0.45 4.91
N VAL A 148 -0.50 -0.09 3.64
CA VAL A 148 -1.55 0.79 3.12
C VAL A 148 -2.85 0.00 3.09
N GLU A 149 -3.85 0.49 3.82
CA GLU A 149 -5.20 -0.09 3.81
C GLU A 149 -6.05 0.54 2.71
N TYR A 150 -5.98 1.84 2.61
CA TYR A 150 -6.78 2.63 1.68
C TYR A 150 -5.94 3.74 1.08
N ILE A 151 -6.10 3.94 -0.21
CA ILE A 151 -5.51 5.06 -0.93
C ILE A 151 -6.49 5.53 -2.02
N ASP A 152 -6.60 6.84 -2.18
CA ASP A 152 -7.34 7.45 -3.28
C ASP A 152 -6.57 8.67 -3.79
N TYR A 153 -6.86 9.04 -5.01
CA TYR A 153 -6.11 10.03 -5.76
C TYR A 153 -7.02 11.12 -6.29
N ASP A 154 -6.49 12.32 -6.43
CA ASP A 154 -7.16 13.41 -7.10
C ASP A 154 -7.05 13.31 -8.64
N GLU A 155 -7.69 14.24 -9.34
CA GLU A 155 -7.66 14.37 -10.80
C GLU A 155 -6.25 14.60 -11.38
N ASN A 156 -5.34 15.15 -10.57
CA ASN A 156 -3.94 15.38 -10.92
C ASN A 156 -3.05 14.18 -10.59
N ARG A 157 -3.66 13.05 -10.14
CA ARG A 157 -2.97 11.82 -9.72
C ARG A 157 -2.14 11.99 -8.44
N ASN A 158 -2.43 12.98 -7.59
CA ASN A 158 -1.81 13.12 -6.28
C ASN A 158 -2.58 12.28 -5.25
N ILE A 159 -1.87 11.79 -4.23
CA ILE A 159 -2.50 11.08 -3.11
C ILE A 159 -3.39 12.06 -2.36
N LYS A 160 -4.70 11.82 -2.39
CA LYS A 160 -5.75 12.61 -1.75
C LYS A 160 -6.13 12.05 -0.39
N ASP A 161 -6.33 10.74 -0.33
CA ASP A 161 -6.70 10.01 0.88
C ASP A 161 -5.72 8.86 1.12
N LEU A 162 -5.32 8.65 2.37
CA LEU A 162 -4.38 7.60 2.77
C LEU A 162 -4.69 7.10 4.16
N ILE A 163 -4.87 5.78 4.31
CA ILE A 163 -4.99 5.11 5.61
C ILE A 163 -3.92 4.01 5.69
N ILE A 164 -3.17 4.01 6.79
CA ILE A 164 -2.15 2.99 7.07
C ILE A 164 -2.51 2.27 8.37
N ARG A 165 -2.46 0.94 8.33
CA ARG A 165 -2.60 0.07 9.50
C ARG A 165 -1.29 -0.62 9.86
N ASP A 166 -1.21 -1.04 11.11
CA ASP A 166 -0.17 -1.97 11.53
C ASP A 166 -0.60 -3.44 11.30
N ASN A 167 0.35 -4.36 11.46
CA ASN A 167 0.11 -5.80 11.32
C ASN A 167 -0.76 -6.41 12.44
N LYS A 168 -1.29 -5.59 13.35
CA LYS A 168 -2.28 -5.96 14.38
C LYS A 168 -3.67 -5.37 14.09
N GLY A 169 -3.85 -4.73 12.92
CA GLY A 169 -5.12 -4.18 12.49
C GLY A 169 -5.42 -2.75 12.95
N HIS A 170 -4.53 -2.08 13.71
CA HIS A 170 -4.80 -0.74 14.21
C HIS A 170 -4.46 0.34 13.18
N ILE A 171 -5.34 1.32 13.02
CA ILE A 171 -5.06 2.51 12.22
C ILE A 171 -3.93 3.29 12.88
N ARG A 172 -2.86 3.54 12.14
CA ARG A 172 -1.66 4.24 12.61
C ARG A 172 -1.47 5.61 11.95
N PHE A 173 -2.01 5.77 10.76
CA PHE A 173 -2.07 7.03 10.05
C PHE A 173 -3.38 7.12 9.29
N SER A 174 -4.02 8.27 9.30
CA SER A 174 -5.21 8.54 8.50
C SER A 174 -5.19 10.00 8.07
N GLN A 175 -5.18 10.21 6.77
CA GLN A 175 -5.46 11.47 6.11
C GLN A 175 -6.55 11.19 5.08
N THR A 176 -7.75 11.69 5.34
CA THR A 176 -8.90 11.48 4.46
C THR A 176 -9.67 12.77 4.28
N THR A 177 -10.23 12.96 3.08
CA THR A 177 -11.21 14.01 2.86
C THR A 177 -12.47 13.75 3.68
N ARG A 178 -13.26 14.79 3.92
CA ARG A 178 -14.54 14.65 4.63
C ARG A 178 -15.48 13.66 3.93
N GLU A 179 -15.50 13.68 2.60
CA GLU A 179 -16.33 12.79 1.79
C GLU A 179 -15.93 11.32 1.99
N THR A 180 -14.64 11.02 1.85
CA THR A 180 -14.11 9.67 2.10
C THR A 180 -14.34 9.22 3.52
N GLY A 181 -14.11 10.08 4.52
CA GLY A 181 -14.40 9.78 5.91
C GLY A 181 -15.86 9.40 6.15
N LEU A 182 -16.81 10.15 5.58
CA LEU A 182 -18.25 9.85 5.66
C LEU A 182 -18.59 8.53 4.93
N LYS A 183 -17.98 8.25 3.78
CA LYS A 183 -18.17 6.98 3.06
C LYS A 183 -17.72 5.79 3.91
N LEU A 184 -16.54 5.86 4.50
CA LEU A 184 -16.00 4.79 5.35
C LEU A 184 -16.85 4.57 6.61
N GLN A 185 -17.35 5.65 7.23
CA GLN A 185 -18.28 5.56 8.36
C GLN A 185 -19.59 4.87 7.98
N LYS A 186 -20.14 5.17 6.78
CA LYS A 186 -21.36 4.51 6.28
C LYS A 186 -21.16 3.02 6.06
N ILE A 187 -20.03 2.61 5.46
CA ILE A 187 -19.70 1.19 5.26
C ILE A 187 -19.65 0.47 6.63
N HIS A 188 -18.97 1.06 7.60
CA HIS A 188 -18.85 0.49 8.95
C HIS A 188 -20.22 0.38 9.64
N GLN A 189 -21.06 1.42 9.54
CA GLN A 189 -22.40 1.41 10.13
C GLN A 189 -23.29 0.39 9.45
N GLU A 190 -23.29 0.32 8.12
CA GLU A 190 -24.06 -0.67 7.37
C GLU A 190 -23.72 -2.12 7.75
N MET A 191 -22.42 -2.40 7.90
CA MET A 191 -21.99 -3.72 8.36
C MET A 191 -22.51 -4.04 9.76
N LYS A 192 -22.44 -3.09 10.70
CA LYS A 192 -22.98 -3.26 12.07
C LYS A 192 -24.48 -3.53 12.07
N ASP A 193 -25.23 -2.79 11.28
CA ASP A 193 -26.68 -2.95 11.16
C ASP A 193 -27.05 -4.33 10.60
N LEU A 194 -26.31 -4.81 9.60
CA LEU A 194 -26.50 -6.15 9.03
C LEU A 194 -26.12 -7.26 10.01
N ILE A 195 -25.06 -7.11 10.79
CA ILE A 195 -24.70 -8.05 11.85
C ILE A 195 -25.83 -8.13 12.89
N ALA A 196 -26.31 -6.98 13.39
CA ALA A 196 -27.41 -6.94 14.36
C ALA A 196 -28.69 -7.58 13.81
N LYS A 197 -28.99 -7.36 12.52
CA LYS A 197 -30.10 -8.01 11.84
C LYS A 197 -29.92 -9.52 11.73
N ALA A 198 -28.72 -9.98 11.38
CA ALA A 198 -28.42 -11.41 11.30
C ALA A 198 -28.56 -12.10 12.65
N GLU A 199 -28.08 -11.49 13.75
CA GLU A 199 -28.26 -11.97 15.12
C GLU A 199 -29.71 -12.06 15.53
N SER A 200 -30.55 -11.10 15.10
CA SER A 200 -31.97 -11.11 15.42
C SER A 200 -32.81 -12.12 14.62
N GLN A 201 -32.33 -12.60 13.49
CA GLN A 201 -33.04 -13.51 12.58
C GLN A 201 -32.51 -14.93 12.54
N ASP A 202 -31.36 -15.18 13.11
CA ASP A 202 -30.66 -16.47 13.07
C ASP A 202 -29.96 -16.75 14.40
N ASP A 203 -30.59 -17.54 15.27
CA ASP A 203 -30.03 -17.94 16.57
C ASP A 203 -28.69 -18.69 16.46
N ASN A 204 -28.32 -19.17 15.26
CA ASN A 204 -27.05 -19.82 14.99
C ASN A 204 -26.02 -18.87 14.40
N PHE A 205 -26.34 -17.58 14.21
CA PHE A 205 -25.38 -16.60 13.74
C PHE A 205 -24.38 -16.29 14.86
N ASP A 206 -23.10 -16.50 14.56
CA ASP A 206 -22.00 -16.29 15.50
C ASP A 206 -21.10 -15.16 14.96
N ARG A 207 -21.20 -13.98 15.58
CA ARG A 207 -20.42 -12.80 15.26
C ARG A 207 -18.91 -13.01 15.47
N GLU A 208 -18.53 -13.69 16.53
CA GLU A 208 -17.12 -13.94 16.85
C GLU A 208 -16.50 -14.84 15.80
N LYS A 209 -17.21 -15.90 15.41
CA LYS A 209 -16.79 -16.78 14.33
C LYS A 209 -16.72 -16.06 12.99
N MET A 210 -17.62 -15.11 12.72
CA MET A 210 -17.52 -14.27 11.53
C MET A 210 -16.23 -13.45 11.53
N TYR A 211 -15.88 -12.79 12.63
CA TYR A 211 -14.63 -12.03 12.74
C TYR A 211 -13.40 -12.93 12.60
N GLN A 212 -13.41 -14.11 13.21
CA GLN A 212 -12.33 -15.09 13.09
C GLN A 212 -12.09 -15.53 11.64
N ASN A 213 -13.14 -15.65 10.82
CA ASN A 213 -13.00 -15.96 9.38
C ASN A 213 -12.22 -14.88 8.60
N TYR A 214 -12.21 -13.65 9.11
CA TYR A 214 -11.40 -12.55 8.57
C TYR A 214 -10.05 -12.40 9.29
N GLY A 215 -9.76 -13.25 10.29
CA GLY A 215 -8.52 -13.18 11.08
C GLY A 215 -8.44 -11.97 12.00
N VAL A 216 -9.59 -11.44 12.44
CA VAL A 216 -9.72 -10.27 13.33
C VAL A 216 -10.57 -10.64 14.56
N LEU A 217 -10.51 -9.81 15.60
CA LEU A 217 -11.27 -10.02 16.84
C LEU A 217 -12.51 -9.10 16.94
N SER A 218 -12.57 -8.06 16.14
CA SER A 218 -13.66 -7.07 16.15
C SER A 218 -13.80 -6.35 14.82
N ASP A 219 -14.91 -5.65 14.66
CA ASP A 219 -15.19 -4.76 13.52
C ASP A 219 -14.14 -3.63 13.38
N ALA A 220 -13.58 -3.15 14.49
CA ALA A 220 -12.56 -2.10 14.49
C ALA A 220 -11.23 -2.55 13.82
N GLU A 221 -10.97 -3.86 13.78
CA GLU A 221 -9.78 -4.44 13.16
C GLU A 221 -10.00 -4.79 11.68
N MET A 222 -11.24 -4.83 11.21
CA MET A 222 -11.55 -5.13 9.81
C MET A 222 -11.09 -4.01 8.88
N THR A 223 -10.48 -4.39 7.77
CA THR A 223 -10.18 -3.45 6.67
C THR A 223 -11.48 -3.09 5.93
N THR A 224 -11.48 -1.96 5.23
CA THR A 224 -12.60 -1.54 4.40
C THR A 224 -13.05 -2.64 3.42
N LYS A 225 -12.09 -3.30 2.77
CA LYS A 225 -12.36 -4.41 1.84
C LYS A 225 -13.00 -5.62 2.53
N GLN A 226 -12.57 -5.94 3.74
CA GLN A 226 -13.18 -7.01 4.54
C GLN A 226 -14.62 -6.64 4.95
N MET A 227 -14.87 -5.38 5.34
CA MET A 227 -16.21 -4.89 5.66
C MET A 227 -17.15 -4.96 4.44
N GLU A 228 -16.71 -4.50 3.28
CA GLU A 228 -17.50 -4.58 2.04
C GLU A 228 -17.83 -6.02 1.66
N ASN A 229 -16.87 -6.94 1.76
CA ASN A 229 -17.09 -8.36 1.54
C ASN A 229 -18.09 -8.96 2.56
N ALA A 230 -17.95 -8.61 3.85
CA ALA A 230 -18.88 -9.05 4.89
C ALA A 230 -20.30 -8.55 4.64
N ILE A 231 -20.46 -7.29 4.22
CA ILE A 231 -21.75 -6.70 3.83
C ILE A 231 -22.39 -7.51 2.69
N GLU A 232 -21.64 -7.84 1.66
CA GLU A 232 -22.15 -8.63 0.53
C GLU A 232 -22.63 -10.02 0.97
N ILE A 233 -21.83 -10.71 1.79
CA ILE A 233 -22.18 -12.05 2.32
C ILE A 233 -23.43 -11.98 3.22
N LEU A 234 -23.48 -10.98 4.13
CA LEU A 234 -24.61 -10.81 5.04
C LEU A 234 -25.91 -10.50 4.28
N LYS A 235 -25.87 -9.62 3.26
CA LYS A 235 -27.03 -9.34 2.40
C LYS A 235 -27.56 -10.60 1.74
N LYS A 236 -26.69 -11.38 1.10
CA LYS A 236 -27.08 -12.66 0.46
C LYS A 236 -27.71 -13.62 1.47
N LYS A 237 -27.15 -13.72 2.68
CA LYS A 237 -27.67 -14.61 3.73
C LYS A 237 -29.05 -14.17 4.23
N LEU A 238 -29.31 -12.86 4.31
CA LEU A 238 -30.57 -12.29 4.77
C LEU A 238 -31.66 -12.25 3.70
N GLU A 239 -31.32 -12.31 2.40
CA GLU A 239 -32.26 -12.38 1.28
C GLU A 239 -32.80 -13.80 1.03
N VAL A 240 -32.08 -14.83 1.45
CA VAL A 240 -32.45 -16.25 1.23
C VAL A 240 -33.42 -16.77 2.32
N LYS A 241 -33.72 -15.97 3.33
CA LYS A 241 -34.74 -16.25 4.36
C LYS A 241 -35.98 -15.41 4.13
#